data_7bacdb8d14a55a3aa1fb4dc077def390
#
_entry.id   7bacdb8d14a55a3aa1fb4dc077def390
#
_cell.length_a   1.000
_cell.length_b   1.000
_cell.length_c   1.000
_cell.angle_alpha   90.00
_cell.angle_beta   90.00
_cell.angle_gamma   90.00
#
_symmetry.space_group_name_H-M   'P 1'
#
loop_
_entity.id
_entity.type
_entity.pdbx_description
1 polymer ?
#
loop_
_entity_poly.entity_id
_entity_poly.type
_entity_poly.pdbx_seq_one_letter_code
_entity_poly.pdbx_strand_id
1 'polypeptide(L)'
;MNNLLALIHPKAKHMRKISATLTVAAAALAFGALPLQVQAADDAVRIGVLTDMSGIYSDQNGSGSVTAVKMAVEDFGGKVLGKRIEVISADHQNKSDIASNLSREWFDNKKVDMIANLGPSNTALAIIEIAKQKNKIAISTGAAAIKISNEGCTPNSIHYVYDTYALANGTANAISKQGGKDWYFITADYVFGHSLEKDATDVLKTTGGRVVGSSRHAVNASDFAAFLLKAQSSGASIIALANAGGDTVNALKAANQFQITKSGKQSIAALVLFLTDVHALGLETTQGLLLTTAFYWDRTDETRKWSKRFFDRMKRMPTDAQAGDYSSTLHYLKSIQAAGTDEAGPVMAKMKATPINDMFATNGRIREDGRMIHDMYLAQVKTPAESKTPWDYFKMKAVIPAAEAFQPLSKSTCPLVNKPK
;
A
#
# COMPACT_ATOMS: atom_id res chain seq x y z
N MET A 1 10.25 59.44 -50.33
CA MET A 1 11.29 60.35 -50.84
C MET A 1 12.53 59.55 -51.12
N ASN A 2 12.71 59.35 -52.33
CA ASN A 2 13.93 59.41 -53.13
C ASN A 2 15.01 58.33 -52.91
N ASN A 3 15.13 57.38 -53.80
CA ASN A 3 15.92 57.48 -55.09
C ASN A 3 17.36 57.07 -54.82
N LEU A 4 18.13 56.32 -55.61
CA LEU A 4 18.12 55.96 -57.06
C LEU A 4 19.33 55.05 -57.24
N LEU A 5 19.25 53.96 -57.97
CA LEU A 5 19.91 53.70 -59.27
C LEU A 5 21.42 53.96 -59.30
N ALA A 6 22.32 53.15 -59.90
CA ALA A 6 22.36 52.54 -61.24
C ALA A 6 23.61 51.68 -61.32
N LEU A 7 23.61 50.50 -61.97
CA LEU A 7 24.07 50.27 -63.36
C LEU A 7 25.58 50.48 -63.62
N ILE A 8 26.28 49.43 -64.01
CA ILE A 8 26.70 49.26 -65.42
C ILE A 8 27.64 48.02 -65.60
N HIS A 9 27.30 47.12 -66.49
CA HIS A 9 28.15 46.17 -67.21
C HIS A 9 28.94 46.93 -68.28
N PRO A 10 29.94 46.36 -69.06
CA PRO A 10 30.11 44.97 -69.52
C PRO A 10 31.57 44.55 -69.95
N LYS A 11 31.61 43.37 -70.58
CA LYS A 11 32.56 42.86 -71.65
C LYS A 11 33.84 42.19 -71.17
N ALA A 12 34.24 41.08 -71.58
CA ALA A 12 34.08 40.10 -72.68
C ALA A 12 35.46 39.51 -73.06
N LYS A 13 35.45 38.22 -73.37
CA LYS A 13 36.36 37.47 -74.24
C LYS A 13 37.79 37.20 -73.80
N HIS A 14 38.12 35.94 -73.57
CA HIS A 14 38.91 35.18 -74.50
C HIS A 14 38.94 33.67 -74.28
N MET A 15 38.58 32.92 -75.28
CA MET A 15 38.71 31.46 -75.41
C MET A 15 40.20 31.11 -75.60
N ARG A 16 40.64 30.06 -74.92
CA ARG A 16 41.72 29.18 -75.44
C ARG A 16 41.43 27.72 -74.93
N LYS A 17 41.33 26.89 -75.97
CA LYS A 17 41.33 25.42 -75.88
C LYS A 17 42.68 24.96 -75.39
N ILE A 18 42.74 23.80 -74.71
CA ILE A 18 43.66 22.68 -75.00
C ILE A 18 43.47 21.56 -73.93
N SER A 19 43.22 20.40 -74.49
CA SER A 19 43.64 19.03 -74.10
C SER A 19 43.16 18.33 -72.86
N ALA A 20 42.52 17.25 -73.15
CA ALA A 20 42.17 16.13 -72.32
C ALA A 20 43.38 15.46 -71.65
N THR A 21 43.27 15.16 -70.41
CA THR A 21 44.01 14.06 -69.79
C THR A 21 43.04 13.33 -68.89
N LEU A 22 42.72 12.07 -69.20
CA LEU A 22 41.98 11.14 -68.38
C LEU A 22 42.78 10.87 -67.10
N THR A 23 42.21 11.21 -65.96
CA THR A 23 42.64 10.66 -64.64
C THR A 23 41.46 9.99 -64.04
N VAL A 24 41.48 8.66 -63.99
CA VAL A 24 40.52 7.81 -63.24
C VAL A 24 40.77 8.05 -61.78
N ALA A 25 39.85 8.79 -61.12
CA ALA A 25 39.82 8.93 -59.69
C ALA A 25 38.82 7.92 -59.14
N ALA A 26 39.30 6.88 -58.42
CA ALA A 26 38.53 5.92 -57.69
C ALA A 26 37.80 6.66 -56.59
N ALA A 27 36.46 6.78 -56.67
CA ALA A 27 35.61 7.25 -55.62
C ALA A 27 35.50 6.13 -54.59
N ALA A 28 36.27 6.20 -53.50
CA ALA A 28 36.11 5.38 -52.34
C ALA A 28 34.77 5.78 -51.64
N LEU A 29 33.77 4.95 -51.77
CA LEU A 29 32.53 5.00 -50.99
C LEU A 29 32.88 4.78 -49.50
N ALA A 30 33.15 5.85 -48.79
CA ALA A 30 33.13 5.85 -47.33
C ALA A 30 31.66 5.71 -46.86
N PHE A 31 31.20 4.47 -46.70
CA PHE A 31 30.01 4.17 -45.90
C PHE A 31 30.37 4.58 -44.48
N GLY A 32 29.95 5.79 -44.08
CA GLY A 32 29.96 6.24 -42.72
C GLY A 32 29.08 5.30 -41.92
N ALA A 33 29.68 4.38 -41.19
CA ALA A 33 29.01 3.63 -40.14
C ALA A 33 28.52 4.66 -39.10
N LEU A 34 27.26 5.07 -39.21
CA LEU A 34 26.56 5.74 -38.11
C LEU A 34 26.66 4.79 -36.92
N PRO A 35 27.19 5.23 -35.77
CA PRO A 35 27.11 4.40 -34.57
C PRO A 35 25.63 4.19 -34.30
N LEU A 36 25.13 2.96 -34.44
CA LEU A 36 23.92 2.54 -33.80
C LEU A 36 24.15 2.86 -32.32
N GLN A 37 23.53 3.92 -31.84
CA GLN A 37 23.37 4.12 -30.40
C GLN A 37 22.57 2.92 -29.92
N VAL A 38 23.27 1.88 -29.49
CA VAL A 38 22.70 0.83 -28.66
C VAL A 38 22.23 1.57 -27.41
N GLN A 39 20.95 1.91 -27.40
CA GLN A 39 20.29 2.43 -26.21
C GLN A 39 20.55 1.37 -25.16
N ALA A 40 21.41 1.69 -24.17
CA ALA A 40 21.75 0.78 -23.11
C ALA A 40 20.41 0.28 -22.54
N ALA A 41 20.15 -1.02 -22.70
CA ALA A 41 18.96 -1.62 -22.12
C ALA A 41 18.96 -1.26 -20.64
N ASP A 42 17.83 -0.84 -20.10
CA ASP A 42 17.70 -0.56 -18.67
C ASP A 42 18.11 -1.83 -17.91
N ASP A 43 19.27 -1.82 -17.28
CA ASP A 43 19.90 -2.98 -16.66
C ASP A 43 19.41 -3.23 -15.22
N ALA A 44 18.35 -2.54 -14.80
CA ALA A 44 17.78 -2.64 -13.48
C ALA A 44 16.26 -2.82 -13.51
N VAL A 45 15.74 -3.64 -12.60
CA VAL A 45 14.34 -3.64 -12.18
C VAL A 45 14.22 -2.74 -10.96
N ARG A 46 13.37 -1.71 -11.04
CA ARG A 46 13.25 -0.69 -9.99
C ARG A 46 11.95 -0.80 -9.21
N ILE A 47 12.09 -0.89 -7.88
CA ILE A 47 10.97 -0.91 -6.94
C ILE A 47 10.97 0.41 -6.18
N GLY A 48 9.86 1.14 -6.25
CA GLY A 48 9.64 2.36 -5.48
C GLY A 48 8.84 2.07 -4.21
N VAL A 49 9.32 2.49 -3.04
CA VAL A 49 8.52 2.48 -1.80
C VAL A 49 8.04 3.90 -1.54
N LEU A 50 6.77 4.16 -1.87
CA LEU A 50 6.16 5.47 -1.73
C LEU A 50 5.15 5.43 -0.59
N THR A 51 5.49 6.03 0.54
CA THR A 51 4.77 5.84 1.80
C THR A 51 4.80 7.10 2.68
N ASP A 52 4.00 7.12 3.74
CA ASP A 52 4.08 8.13 4.81
C ASP A 52 5.26 7.79 5.73
N MET A 53 6.33 8.61 5.70
CA MET A 53 7.52 8.41 6.53
C MET A 53 7.59 9.34 7.74
N SER A 54 6.80 10.40 7.77
CA SER A 54 6.87 11.45 8.79
C SER A 54 5.54 11.78 9.47
N GLY A 55 4.42 11.27 8.95
CA GLY A 55 3.09 11.54 9.46
C GLY A 55 2.56 10.46 10.41
N ILE A 56 1.24 10.46 10.61
CA ILE A 56 0.54 9.60 11.58
C ILE A 56 0.57 8.11 11.27
N TYR A 57 0.97 7.73 10.05
CA TYR A 57 1.08 6.33 9.61
C TYR A 57 2.55 5.87 9.47
N SER A 58 3.52 6.68 9.89
CA SER A 58 4.95 6.38 9.73
C SER A 58 5.40 5.13 10.50
N ASP A 59 4.84 4.86 11.66
CA ASP A 59 5.17 3.67 12.46
C ASP A 59 4.63 2.38 11.86
N GLN A 60 3.46 2.46 11.24
CA GLN A 60 2.83 1.34 10.56
C GLN A 60 3.54 1.00 9.25
N ASN A 61 3.97 1.99 8.51
CA ASN A 61 4.56 1.91 7.17
C ASN A 61 6.03 2.38 7.19
N GLY A 62 6.28 3.58 6.74
CA GLY A 62 7.51 4.36 6.84
C GLY A 62 8.80 3.62 6.48
N SER A 63 9.85 3.88 7.24
CA SER A 63 11.16 3.24 7.04
C SER A 63 11.14 1.72 7.24
N GLY A 64 10.17 1.19 7.99
CA GLY A 64 9.97 -0.25 8.16
C GLY A 64 9.58 -0.92 6.85
N SER A 65 8.69 -0.31 6.05
CA SER A 65 8.31 -0.79 4.73
C SER A 65 9.51 -0.82 3.77
N VAL A 66 10.34 0.23 3.78
CA VAL A 66 11.59 0.25 2.99
C VAL A 66 12.52 -0.89 3.38
N THR A 67 12.66 -1.13 4.69
CA THR A 67 13.49 -2.23 5.21
C THR A 67 12.94 -3.58 4.79
N ALA A 68 11.64 -3.80 4.87
CA ALA A 68 10.99 -5.05 4.48
C ALA A 68 11.16 -5.34 2.98
N VAL A 69 10.97 -4.34 2.11
CA VAL A 69 11.22 -4.46 0.66
C VAL A 69 12.69 -4.80 0.38
N LYS A 70 13.62 -4.13 1.02
CA LYS A 70 15.07 -4.43 0.88
C LYS A 70 15.41 -5.84 1.34
N MET A 71 14.81 -6.31 2.44
CA MET A 71 14.99 -7.70 2.91
C MET A 71 14.48 -8.71 1.87
N ALA A 72 13.34 -8.45 1.21
CA ALA A 72 12.82 -9.31 0.14
C ALA A 72 13.76 -9.36 -1.07
N VAL A 73 14.33 -8.22 -1.46
CA VAL A 73 15.31 -8.13 -2.55
C VAL A 73 16.59 -8.90 -2.22
N GLU A 74 17.10 -8.76 -0.98
CA GLU A 74 18.27 -9.51 -0.51
C GLU A 74 18.01 -11.03 -0.51
N ASP A 75 16.87 -11.46 0.02
CA ASP A 75 16.50 -12.88 0.08
C ASP A 75 16.23 -13.49 -1.30
N PHE A 76 15.81 -12.67 -2.26
CA PHE A 76 15.69 -13.09 -3.66
C PHE A 76 17.05 -13.20 -4.39
N GLY A 77 18.11 -12.55 -3.88
CA GLY A 77 19.46 -12.61 -4.45
C GLY A 77 19.90 -11.35 -5.19
N GLY A 78 19.18 -10.24 -5.08
CA GLY A 78 19.57 -8.92 -5.57
C GLY A 78 19.51 -8.71 -7.10
N LYS A 79 19.18 -9.78 -7.86
CA LYS A 79 19.05 -9.75 -9.33
C LYS A 79 17.87 -10.58 -9.81
N VAL A 80 17.24 -10.15 -10.90
CA VAL A 80 16.19 -10.90 -11.61
C VAL A 80 16.42 -10.79 -13.12
N LEU A 81 16.32 -11.89 -13.86
CA LEU A 81 16.60 -11.95 -15.31
C LEU A 81 17.96 -11.34 -15.70
N GLY A 82 18.98 -11.47 -14.85
CA GLY A 82 20.30 -10.86 -15.06
C GLY A 82 20.39 -9.38 -14.70
N LYS A 83 19.27 -8.66 -14.55
CA LYS A 83 19.21 -7.25 -14.14
C LYS A 83 19.36 -7.12 -12.64
N ARG A 84 20.04 -6.09 -12.15
CA ARG A 84 20.06 -5.75 -10.72
C ARG A 84 18.71 -5.22 -10.27
N ILE A 85 18.39 -5.40 -8.99
CA ILE A 85 17.16 -4.87 -8.39
C ILE A 85 17.53 -3.63 -7.59
N GLU A 86 16.91 -2.49 -7.91
CA GLU A 86 17.10 -1.23 -7.22
C GLU A 86 15.85 -0.87 -6.40
N VAL A 87 16.06 -0.40 -5.17
CA VAL A 87 14.98 0.09 -4.31
C VAL A 87 15.17 1.58 -4.05
N ILE A 88 14.21 2.37 -4.47
CA ILE A 88 14.14 3.80 -4.12
C ILE A 88 12.96 4.05 -3.19
N SER A 89 13.01 5.13 -2.42
CA SER A 89 11.94 5.46 -1.50
C SER A 89 11.72 6.96 -1.37
N ALA A 90 10.49 7.37 -1.07
CA ALA A 90 10.16 8.75 -0.78
C ALA A 90 8.97 8.86 0.18
N ASP A 91 8.92 9.99 0.87
CA ASP A 91 7.84 10.40 1.75
C ASP A 91 6.83 11.25 1.00
N HIS A 92 5.59 10.78 0.90
CA HIS A 92 4.49 11.56 0.33
C HIS A 92 3.77 12.42 1.40
N GLN A 93 4.19 12.36 2.69
CA GLN A 93 3.65 13.17 3.79
C GLN A 93 2.12 13.06 3.93
N ASN A 94 1.55 11.92 3.58
CA ASN A 94 0.09 11.70 3.53
C ASN A 94 -0.67 12.69 2.58
N LYS A 95 0.00 13.19 1.52
CA LYS A 95 -0.56 14.14 0.56
C LYS A 95 -0.69 13.51 -0.82
N SER A 96 -1.91 13.48 -1.37
CA SER A 96 -2.19 12.83 -2.66
C SER A 96 -1.55 13.55 -3.85
N ASP A 97 -1.36 14.86 -3.79
CA ASP A 97 -0.67 15.65 -4.81
C ASP A 97 0.82 15.31 -4.85
N ILE A 98 1.49 15.22 -3.70
CA ILE A 98 2.90 14.80 -3.62
C ILE A 98 3.05 13.35 -4.11
N ALA A 99 2.19 12.45 -3.67
CA ALA A 99 2.20 11.05 -4.11
C ALA A 99 2.02 10.94 -5.65
N SER A 100 1.11 11.72 -6.21
CA SER A 100 0.85 11.77 -7.65
C SER A 100 2.05 12.27 -8.44
N ASN A 101 2.68 13.37 -8.00
CA ASN A 101 3.83 13.96 -8.68
C ASN A 101 5.04 13.00 -8.62
N LEU A 102 5.33 12.43 -7.45
CA LEU A 102 6.42 11.45 -7.30
C LEU A 102 6.18 10.19 -8.13
N SER A 103 4.95 9.68 -8.19
CA SER A 103 4.63 8.50 -9.01
C SER A 103 4.86 8.75 -10.50
N ARG A 104 4.44 9.91 -11.02
CA ARG A 104 4.69 10.29 -12.43
C ARG A 104 6.19 10.42 -12.70
N GLU A 105 6.92 11.14 -11.84
CA GLU A 105 8.38 11.27 -11.97
C GLU A 105 9.07 9.90 -11.97
N TRP A 106 8.67 9.03 -11.05
CA TRP A 106 9.29 7.71 -10.92
C TRP A 106 9.02 6.83 -12.15
N PHE A 107 7.79 6.80 -12.64
CA PHE A 107 7.47 6.01 -13.83
C PHE A 107 8.08 6.59 -15.10
N ASP A 108 8.04 7.91 -15.29
CA ASP A 108 8.49 8.57 -16.52
C ASP A 108 10.02 8.72 -16.57
N ASN A 109 10.65 9.14 -15.48
CA ASN A 109 12.06 9.55 -15.46
C ASN A 109 12.96 8.51 -14.77
N LYS A 110 12.53 7.96 -13.61
CA LYS A 110 13.33 6.99 -12.86
C LYS A 110 13.13 5.55 -13.34
N LYS A 111 12.22 5.31 -14.28
CA LYS A 111 11.91 3.98 -14.83
C LYS A 111 11.57 2.95 -13.76
N VAL A 112 10.80 3.35 -12.75
CA VAL A 112 10.27 2.43 -11.72
C VAL A 112 9.27 1.48 -12.38
N ASP A 113 9.34 0.21 -12.03
CA ASP A 113 8.48 -0.85 -12.57
C ASP A 113 7.30 -1.16 -11.65
N MET A 114 7.50 -1.03 -10.34
CA MET A 114 6.46 -1.27 -9.34
C MET A 114 6.60 -0.30 -8.18
N ILE A 115 5.47 0.25 -7.72
CA ILE A 115 5.39 1.01 -6.47
C ILE A 115 4.73 0.16 -5.40
N ALA A 116 5.39 0.02 -4.25
CA ALA A 116 4.97 -0.75 -3.09
C ALA A 116 4.48 0.15 -1.95
N ASN A 117 3.74 -0.42 -1.02
CA ASN A 117 3.14 0.11 0.20
C ASN A 117 1.88 0.94 -0.04
N LEU A 118 1.93 2.12 -0.64
CA LEU A 118 0.82 2.99 -1.03
C LEU A 118 -0.10 3.44 0.13
N GLY A 119 0.33 3.35 1.39
CA GLY A 119 -0.50 3.86 2.50
C GLY A 119 -0.43 5.39 2.61
N PRO A 120 -1.52 6.10 2.91
CA PRO A 120 -2.91 5.70 3.15
C PRO A 120 -3.80 5.63 1.90
N SER A 121 -5.10 5.39 2.09
CA SER A 121 -6.01 5.00 1.00
C SER A 121 -6.26 6.09 -0.06
N ASN A 122 -6.23 7.36 0.29
CA ASN A 122 -6.36 8.46 -0.67
C ASN A 122 -5.14 8.55 -1.59
N THR A 123 -3.92 8.41 -1.05
CA THR A 123 -2.68 8.36 -1.85
C THR A 123 -2.63 7.09 -2.70
N ALA A 124 -3.04 5.95 -2.14
CA ALA A 124 -3.10 4.68 -2.86
C ALA A 124 -3.96 4.77 -4.13
N LEU A 125 -5.18 5.29 -4.03
CA LEU A 125 -6.08 5.44 -5.17
C LEU A 125 -5.49 6.34 -6.26
N ALA A 126 -4.79 7.41 -5.88
CA ALA A 126 -4.12 8.30 -6.83
C ALA A 126 -2.94 7.60 -7.53
N ILE A 127 -2.10 6.87 -6.79
CA ILE A 127 -0.95 6.13 -7.34
C ILE A 127 -1.43 5.01 -8.27
N ILE A 128 -2.48 4.26 -7.89
CA ILE A 128 -3.05 3.16 -8.67
C ILE A 128 -3.54 3.66 -10.03
N GLU A 129 -4.24 4.79 -10.07
CA GLU A 129 -4.70 5.36 -11.34
C GLU A 129 -3.53 5.80 -12.24
N ILE A 130 -2.46 6.37 -11.66
CA ILE A 130 -1.26 6.73 -12.40
C ILE A 130 -0.52 5.48 -12.90
N ALA A 131 -0.40 4.44 -12.07
CA ALA A 131 0.22 3.17 -12.46
C ALA A 131 -0.52 2.52 -13.64
N LYS A 132 -1.87 2.54 -13.62
CA LYS A 132 -2.70 2.10 -14.75
C LYS A 132 -2.39 2.89 -16.03
N GLN A 133 -2.37 4.23 -15.96
CA GLN A 133 -2.08 5.10 -17.10
C GLN A 133 -0.68 4.85 -17.69
N LYS A 134 0.30 4.50 -16.85
CA LYS A 134 1.69 4.25 -17.23
C LYS A 134 1.99 2.78 -17.54
N ASN A 135 0.98 1.89 -17.45
CA ASN A 135 1.14 0.44 -17.54
C ASN A 135 2.24 -0.10 -16.60
N LYS A 136 2.23 0.37 -15.35
CA LYS A 136 3.15 -0.04 -14.29
C LYS A 136 2.38 -0.67 -13.14
N ILE A 137 3.07 -1.36 -12.23
CA ILE A 137 2.42 -2.12 -11.14
C ILE A 137 2.36 -1.28 -9.86
N ALA A 138 1.24 -1.37 -9.15
CA ALA A 138 1.03 -0.75 -7.85
C ALA A 138 0.52 -1.81 -6.85
N ILE A 139 1.25 -2.02 -5.75
CA ILE A 139 0.89 -2.98 -4.71
C ILE A 139 0.63 -2.26 -3.40
N SER A 140 -0.62 -2.28 -2.97
CA SER A 140 -1.06 -1.66 -1.71
C SER A 140 -0.99 -2.67 -0.57
N THR A 141 -0.13 -2.41 0.40
CA THR A 141 0.02 -3.15 1.65
C THR A 141 -0.41 -2.31 2.86
N GLY A 142 -0.27 -0.98 2.77
CA GLY A 142 -0.55 -0.07 3.86
C GLY A 142 -1.94 0.59 3.83
N ALA A 143 -2.60 0.67 2.68
CA ALA A 143 -3.94 1.25 2.58
C ALA A 143 -5.03 0.17 2.73
N ALA A 144 -6.16 0.53 3.36
CA ALA A 144 -7.18 -0.44 3.72
C ALA A 144 -8.55 -0.23 3.07
N ALA A 145 -8.87 0.93 2.47
CA ALA A 145 -10.21 1.16 1.93
C ALA A 145 -10.59 0.08 0.92
N ILE A 146 -11.69 -0.62 1.14
CA ILE A 146 -12.18 -1.68 0.24
C ILE A 146 -12.35 -1.19 -1.19
N LYS A 147 -12.55 0.11 -1.37
CA LYS A 147 -12.64 0.77 -2.68
C LYS A 147 -11.46 0.44 -3.61
N ILE A 148 -10.27 0.16 -3.06
CA ILE A 148 -9.05 -0.18 -3.83
C ILE A 148 -9.24 -1.46 -4.66
N SER A 149 -9.93 -2.48 -4.12
CA SER A 149 -10.23 -3.73 -4.81
C SER A 149 -11.67 -3.80 -5.35
N ASN A 150 -12.44 -2.73 -5.16
CA ASN A 150 -13.77 -2.53 -5.74
C ASN A 150 -13.70 -1.51 -6.88
N GLU A 151 -14.39 -0.38 -6.81
CA GLU A 151 -14.49 0.62 -7.89
C GLU A 151 -13.13 1.17 -8.36
N GLY A 152 -12.13 1.17 -7.47
CA GLY A 152 -10.77 1.64 -7.75
C GLY A 152 -9.82 0.56 -8.27
N CYS A 153 -10.28 -0.67 -8.49
CA CYS A 153 -9.43 -1.75 -9.01
C CYS A 153 -8.95 -1.47 -10.43
N THR A 154 -7.75 -1.92 -10.73
CA THR A 154 -7.17 -1.81 -12.07
C THR A 154 -6.46 -3.11 -12.44
N PRO A 155 -6.19 -3.37 -13.74
CA PRO A 155 -5.42 -4.54 -14.15
C PRO A 155 -4.00 -4.58 -13.54
N ASN A 156 -3.49 -3.42 -13.13
CA ASN A 156 -2.12 -3.20 -12.68
C ASN A 156 -2.00 -3.04 -11.15
N SER A 157 -3.09 -3.20 -10.40
CA SER A 157 -3.08 -3.00 -8.94
C SER A 157 -3.38 -4.26 -8.15
N ILE A 158 -2.75 -4.36 -6.98
CA ILE A 158 -2.99 -5.42 -6.01
C ILE A 158 -3.24 -4.77 -4.65
N HIS A 159 -4.30 -5.21 -3.96
CA HIS A 159 -4.62 -4.87 -2.58
C HIS A 159 -4.24 -6.06 -1.70
N TYR A 160 -3.10 -5.99 -0.97
CA TYR A 160 -2.41 -7.20 -0.53
C TYR A 160 -2.75 -7.65 0.90
N VAL A 161 -2.63 -6.78 1.91
CA VAL A 161 -2.64 -7.20 3.31
C VAL A 161 -4.05 -7.35 3.89
N TYR A 162 -4.76 -6.28 4.03
CA TYR A 162 -6.10 -6.20 4.62
C TYR A 162 -6.98 -5.22 3.85
N ASP A 163 -8.26 -5.20 4.17
CA ASP A 163 -9.18 -4.14 3.76
C ASP A 163 -10.18 -3.83 4.88
N THR A 164 -10.96 -2.77 4.70
CA THR A 164 -11.94 -2.33 5.69
C THR A 164 -13.03 -3.37 5.95
N TYR A 165 -13.37 -4.19 4.95
CA TYR A 165 -14.28 -5.31 5.14
C TYR A 165 -13.70 -6.36 6.10
N ALA A 166 -12.48 -6.82 5.86
CA ALA A 166 -11.85 -7.85 6.70
C ALA A 166 -11.67 -7.37 8.15
N LEU A 167 -11.24 -6.12 8.32
CA LEU A 167 -11.04 -5.50 9.65
C LEU A 167 -12.36 -5.38 10.41
N ALA A 168 -13.42 -4.88 9.75
CA ALA A 168 -14.75 -4.76 10.33
C ALA A 168 -15.38 -6.13 10.61
N ASN A 169 -15.32 -7.05 9.65
CA ASN A 169 -15.90 -8.39 9.78
C ASN A 169 -15.29 -9.18 10.96
N GLY A 170 -13.98 -9.09 11.17
CA GLY A 170 -13.35 -9.74 12.30
C GLY A 170 -13.68 -9.06 13.64
N THR A 171 -13.39 -7.76 13.77
CA THR A 171 -13.49 -7.05 15.06
C THR A 171 -14.92 -6.74 15.45
N ALA A 172 -15.73 -6.13 14.56
CA ALA A 172 -17.10 -5.75 14.89
C ALA A 172 -18.00 -6.98 15.10
N ASN A 173 -17.81 -8.05 14.30
CA ASN A 173 -18.52 -9.32 14.48
C ASN A 173 -18.20 -9.96 15.84
N ALA A 174 -16.92 -9.99 16.24
CA ALA A 174 -16.53 -10.55 17.54
C ALA A 174 -17.14 -9.78 18.71
N ILE A 175 -17.11 -8.45 18.68
CA ILE A 175 -17.67 -7.59 19.73
C ILE A 175 -19.20 -7.70 19.76
N SER A 176 -19.87 -7.72 18.64
CA SER A 176 -21.33 -7.89 18.56
C SER A 176 -21.78 -9.23 19.16
N LYS A 177 -21.06 -10.33 18.86
CA LYS A 177 -21.33 -11.66 19.45
C LYS A 177 -21.12 -11.72 20.95
N GLN A 178 -20.30 -10.81 21.51
CA GLN A 178 -20.11 -10.65 22.95
C GLN A 178 -21.19 -9.74 23.59
N GLY A 179 -22.21 -9.31 22.85
CA GLY A 179 -23.31 -8.51 23.34
C GLY A 179 -23.22 -7.01 23.07
N GLY A 180 -22.23 -6.54 22.34
CA GLY A 180 -22.14 -5.14 21.90
C GLY A 180 -23.20 -4.81 20.87
N LYS A 181 -24.28 -4.08 21.27
CA LYS A 181 -25.44 -3.81 20.40
C LYS A 181 -25.52 -2.40 19.89
N ASP A 182 -25.29 -1.40 20.72
CA ASP A 182 -25.47 0.02 20.41
C ASP A 182 -24.11 0.66 20.16
N TRP A 183 -23.89 1.12 18.93
CA TRP A 183 -22.60 1.58 18.46
C TRP A 183 -22.63 3.06 18.10
N TYR A 184 -21.64 3.81 18.57
CA TYR A 184 -21.38 5.19 18.14
C TYR A 184 -20.00 5.24 17.48
N PHE A 185 -19.91 5.79 16.25
CA PHE A 185 -18.66 5.86 15.53
C PHE A 185 -17.96 7.21 15.72
N ILE A 186 -16.63 7.17 15.92
CA ILE A 186 -15.73 8.30 15.78
C ILE A 186 -14.86 8.02 14.56
N THR A 187 -15.09 8.73 13.47
CA THR A 187 -14.64 8.35 12.12
C THR A 187 -13.71 9.40 11.53
N ALA A 188 -12.54 8.98 11.05
CA ALA A 188 -11.65 9.84 10.29
C ALA A 188 -12.31 10.26 8.96
N ASP A 189 -12.37 11.57 8.70
CA ASP A 189 -13.13 12.15 7.58
C ASP A 189 -12.41 12.03 6.24
N TYR A 190 -12.17 10.80 5.78
CA TYR A 190 -11.64 10.49 4.46
C TYR A 190 -12.04 9.07 4.03
N VAL A 191 -11.66 8.67 2.79
CA VAL A 191 -12.14 7.44 2.14
C VAL A 191 -11.98 6.17 3.00
N PHE A 192 -10.89 6.04 3.77
CA PHE A 192 -10.68 4.90 4.65
C PHE A 192 -11.69 4.86 5.81
N GLY A 193 -11.80 5.97 6.58
CA GLY A 193 -12.71 6.03 7.72
C GLY A 193 -14.15 5.80 7.30
N HIS A 194 -14.59 6.41 6.18
CA HIS A 194 -15.93 6.21 5.63
C HIS A 194 -16.17 4.74 5.21
N SER A 195 -15.19 4.09 4.57
CA SER A 195 -15.28 2.68 4.21
C SER A 195 -15.38 1.80 5.44
N LEU A 196 -14.57 2.05 6.46
CA LEU A 196 -14.52 1.25 7.69
C LEU A 196 -15.83 1.38 8.50
N GLU A 197 -16.35 2.60 8.67
CA GLU A 197 -17.65 2.84 9.32
C GLU A 197 -18.77 2.12 8.56
N LYS A 198 -18.78 2.22 7.22
CA LYS A 198 -19.76 1.55 6.38
C LYS A 198 -19.69 0.03 6.52
N ASP A 199 -18.51 -0.56 6.38
CA ASP A 199 -18.32 -2.00 6.43
C ASP A 199 -18.67 -2.55 7.84
N ALA A 200 -18.29 -1.84 8.92
CA ALA A 200 -18.69 -2.18 10.26
C ALA A 200 -20.21 -2.08 10.44
N THR A 201 -20.86 -1.03 9.92
CA THR A 201 -22.32 -0.88 9.96
C THR A 201 -23.02 -2.03 9.24
N ASP A 202 -22.48 -2.50 8.10
CA ASP A 202 -23.06 -3.63 7.38
C ASP A 202 -22.91 -4.95 8.16
N VAL A 203 -21.81 -5.15 8.86
CA VAL A 203 -21.64 -6.27 9.82
C VAL A 203 -22.68 -6.19 10.94
N LEU A 204 -22.87 -5.01 11.54
CA LEU A 204 -23.84 -4.83 12.63
C LEU A 204 -25.27 -5.20 12.23
N LYS A 205 -25.68 -4.87 11.01
CA LYS A 205 -27.02 -5.26 10.49
C LYS A 205 -27.23 -6.77 10.48
N THR A 206 -26.17 -7.55 10.30
CA THR A 206 -26.25 -9.02 10.27
C THR A 206 -26.09 -9.68 11.63
N THR A 207 -25.54 -8.96 12.61
CA THR A 207 -25.25 -9.46 13.96
C THR A 207 -26.19 -8.93 15.04
N GLY A 208 -27.22 -8.16 14.63
CA GLY A 208 -28.22 -7.58 15.54
C GLY A 208 -27.73 -6.34 16.31
N GLY A 209 -26.62 -5.76 15.89
CA GLY A 209 -26.16 -4.46 16.36
C GLY A 209 -26.82 -3.30 15.62
N ARG A 210 -26.78 -2.11 16.20
CA ARG A 210 -27.30 -0.88 15.56
C ARG A 210 -26.38 0.30 15.80
N VAL A 211 -26.34 1.20 14.83
CA VAL A 211 -25.63 2.47 14.92
C VAL A 211 -26.57 3.52 15.53
N VAL A 212 -26.18 4.11 16.66
CA VAL A 212 -26.96 5.14 17.35
C VAL A 212 -26.45 6.54 17.05
N GLY A 213 -25.29 6.68 16.39
CA GLY A 213 -24.75 7.95 15.94
C GLY A 213 -23.32 7.84 15.46
N SER A 214 -22.84 8.94 14.88
CA SER A 214 -21.44 9.07 14.48
C SER A 214 -20.96 10.52 14.56
N SER A 215 -19.65 10.70 14.65
CA SER A 215 -18.93 11.96 14.52
C SER A 215 -17.75 11.81 13.62
N ARG A 216 -17.46 12.85 12.83
CA ARG A 216 -16.31 12.87 11.94
C ARG A 216 -15.24 13.80 12.45
N HIS A 217 -13.98 13.41 12.36
CA HIS A 217 -12.82 14.21 12.72
C HIS A 217 -11.87 14.33 11.52
N ALA A 218 -11.16 15.45 11.44
CA ALA A 218 -10.09 15.61 10.46
C ALA A 218 -8.96 14.61 10.72
N VAL A 219 -8.30 14.17 9.67
CA VAL A 219 -7.09 13.32 9.79
C VAL A 219 -6.00 14.10 10.53
N ASN A 220 -5.26 13.42 11.39
CA ASN A 220 -4.26 14.00 12.29
C ASN A 220 -4.85 14.96 13.32
N ALA A 221 -6.00 14.61 13.89
CA ALA A 221 -6.62 15.36 14.99
C ALA A 221 -5.79 15.23 16.27
N SER A 222 -5.56 16.35 16.93
CA SER A 222 -4.82 16.37 18.20
C SER A 222 -5.73 16.24 19.43
N ASP A 223 -7.02 16.55 19.30
CA ASP A 223 -7.98 16.54 20.40
C ASP A 223 -9.21 15.70 20.05
N PHE A 224 -9.50 14.72 20.90
CA PHE A 224 -10.64 13.83 20.79
C PHE A 224 -11.70 14.04 21.90
N ALA A 225 -11.51 15.03 22.80
CA ALA A 225 -12.39 15.24 23.94
C ALA A 225 -13.86 15.44 23.53
N ALA A 226 -14.13 16.37 22.62
CA ALA A 226 -15.49 16.66 22.19
C ALA A 226 -16.18 15.45 21.51
N PHE A 227 -15.43 14.70 20.71
CA PHE A 227 -15.94 13.48 20.03
C PHE A 227 -16.29 12.41 21.04
N LEU A 228 -15.43 12.17 22.04
CA LEU A 228 -15.62 11.18 23.08
C LEU A 228 -16.77 11.54 24.02
N LEU A 229 -16.90 12.80 24.44
CA LEU A 229 -18.02 13.28 25.25
C LEU A 229 -19.36 13.14 24.50
N LYS A 230 -19.38 13.41 23.20
CA LYS A 230 -20.58 13.20 22.38
C LYS A 230 -20.91 11.71 22.25
N ALA A 231 -19.92 10.86 22.05
CA ALA A 231 -20.10 9.41 22.04
C ALA A 231 -20.59 8.90 23.40
N GLN A 232 -20.04 9.39 24.52
CA GLN A 232 -20.44 9.03 25.86
C GLN A 232 -21.92 9.39 26.13
N SER A 233 -22.33 10.59 25.74
CA SER A 233 -23.71 11.07 25.94
C SER A 233 -24.73 10.42 25.02
N SER A 234 -24.31 9.72 23.96
CA SER A 234 -25.21 9.00 23.05
C SER A 234 -25.89 7.78 23.67
N GLY A 235 -25.38 7.29 24.80
CA GLY A 235 -25.85 6.04 25.43
C GLY A 235 -25.40 4.77 24.69
N ALA A 236 -24.53 4.87 23.69
CA ALA A 236 -23.96 3.69 23.00
C ALA A 236 -23.23 2.79 24.00
N SER A 237 -23.36 1.49 23.86
CA SER A 237 -22.57 0.53 24.63
C SER A 237 -21.15 0.35 24.06
N ILE A 238 -20.99 0.62 22.77
CA ILE A 238 -19.70 0.54 22.05
C ILE A 238 -19.38 1.87 21.39
N ILE A 239 -18.22 2.41 21.71
CA ILE A 239 -17.62 3.56 21.00
C ILE A 239 -16.60 2.99 20.02
N ALA A 240 -16.93 3.05 18.74
CA ALA A 240 -16.12 2.49 17.67
C ALA A 240 -15.20 3.56 17.07
N LEU A 241 -13.90 3.30 17.07
CA LEU A 241 -12.90 4.14 16.45
C LEU A 241 -12.69 3.65 15.01
N ALA A 242 -13.28 4.38 14.05
CA ALA A 242 -13.07 4.16 12.61
C ALA A 242 -11.95 5.09 12.08
N ASN A 243 -10.79 4.97 12.71
CA ASN A 243 -9.55 5.67 12.40
C ASN A 243 -8.35 4.73 12.57
N ALA A 244 -7.11 5.21 12.41
CA ALA A 244 -5.91 4.39 12.50
C ALA A 244 -4.67 5.23 12.87
N GLY A 245 -3.60 4.56 13.31
CA GLY A 245 -2.32 5.17 13.64
C GLY A 245 -2.42 6.26 14.71
N GLY A 246 -1.80 7.42 14.48
CA GLY A 246 -1.79 8.51 15.45
C GLY A 246 -3.16 8.95 15.94
N ASP A 247 -4.19 8.94 15.08
CA ASP A 247 -5.56 9.28 15.47
C ASP A 247 -6.16 8.26 16.44
N THR A 248 -5.95 6.96 16.22
CA THR A 248 -6.34 5.90 17.16
C THR A 248 -5.61 6.03 18.50
N VAL A 249 -4.30 6.28 18.45
CA VAL A 249 -3.47 6.48 19.65
C VAL A 249 -3.99 7.68 20.46
N ASN A 250 -4.26 8.81 19.83
CA ASN A 250 -4.76 10.00 20.52
C ASN A 250 -6.18 9.79 21.08
N ALA A 251 -7.07 9.13 20.33
CA ALA A 251 -8.41 8.81 20.79
C ALA A 251 -8.39 7.88 22.01
N LEU A 252 -7.55 6.83 22.01
CA LEU A 252 -7.41 5.91 23.14
C LEU A 252 -6.78 6.58 24.38
N LYS A 253 -5.77 7.44 24.20
CA LYS A 253 -5.21 8.26 25.30
C LYS A 253 -6.28 9.14 25.94
N ALA A 254 -7.04 9.87 25.12
CA ALA A 254 -8.12 10.73 25.60
C ALA A 254 -9.22 9.91 26.30
N ALA A 255 -9.63 8.78 25.73
CA ALA A 255 -10.63 7.90 26.35
C ALA A 255 -10.19 7.38 27.73
N ASN A 256 -8.92 7.04 27.88
CA ASN A 256 -8.35 6.63 29.17
C ASN A 256 -8.32 7.80 30.16
N GLN A 257 -7.91 9.00 29.74
CA GLN A 257 -7.90 10.22 30.57
C GLN A 257 -9.31 10.57 31.09
N PHE A 258 -10.31 10.49 30.22
CA PHE A 258 -11.72 10.70 30.60
C PHE A 258 -12.37 9.50 31.29
N GLN A 259 -11.64 8.41 31.47
CA GLN A 259 -12.13 7.19 32.11
C GLN A 259 -13.45 6.66 31.50
N ILE A 260 -13.57 6.77 30.17
CA ILE A 260 -14.80 6.44 29.42
C ILE A 260 -15.32 5.02 29.75
N THR A 261 -14.41 4.06 29.88
CA THR A 261 -14.76 2.66 30.13
C THR A 261 -14.90 2.31 31.62
N LYS A 262 -14.53 3.23 32.52
CA LYS A 262 -14.48 2.93 33.98
C LYS A 262 -15.85 2.56 34.60
N SER A 263 -16.93 3.12 34.05
CA SER A 263 -18.28 2.79 34.54
C SER A 263 -18.75 1.38 34.18
N GLY A 264 -18.04 0.68 33.26
CA GLY A 264 -18.48 -0.59 32.70
C GLY A 264 -19.69 -0.51 31.75
N LYS A 265 -20.26 0.69 31.56
CA LYS A 265 -21.44 0.90 30.70
C LYS A 265 -21.04 0.99 29.20
N GLN A 266 -19.84 1.42 28.95
CA GLN A 266 -19.32 1.62 27.58
C GLN A 266 -17.97 0.94 27.40
N SER A 267 -17.75 0.40 26.21
CA SER A 267 -16.47 -0.19 25.79
C SER A 267 -16.00 0.48 24.50
N ILE A 268 -14.69 0.45 24.27
CA ILE A 268 -14.11 0.96 23.03
C ILE A 268 -13.80 -0.19 22.09
N ALA A 269 -14.18 -0.02 20.83
CA ALA A 269 -13.80 -0.88 19.73
C ALA A 269 -12.82 -0.12 18.83
N ALA A 270 -11.52 -0.37 18.96
CA ALA A 270 -10.53 0.09 17.99
C ALA A 270 -10.63 -0.84 16.78
N LEU A 271 -11.34 -0.41 15.70
CA LEU A 271 -11.55 -1.26 14.53
C LEU A 271 -10.25 -1.54 13.78
N VAL A 272 -9.25 -0.68 13.95
CA VAL A 272 -7.86 -0.87 13.50
C VAL A 272 -6.92 -0.52 14.64
N LEU A 273 -6.09 -1.46 15.02
CA LEU A 273 -5.09 -1.29 16.07
C LEU A 273 -3.83 -2.07 15.67
N PHE A 274 -2.73 -1.37 15.54
CA PHE A 274 -1.46 -1.98 15.17
C PHE A 274 -0.62 -2.33 16.39
N LEU A 275 0.33 -3.24 16.21
CA LEU A 275 1.29 -3.63 17.25
C LEU A 275 2.08 -2.41 17.76
N THR A 276 2.41 -1.48 16.86
CA THR A 276 3.09 -0.22 17.16
C THR A 276 2.24 0.73 17.99
N ASP A 277 0.92 0.76 17.79
CA ASP A 277 0.00 1.57 18.57
C ASP A 277 -0.07 1.06 20.03
N VAL A 278 -0.15 -0.27 20.21
CA VAL A 278 -0.11 -0.89 21.52
C VAL A 278 1.22 -0.63 22.22
N HIS A 279 2.33 -0.68 21.49
CA HIS A 279 3.64 -0.33 22.03
C HIS A 279 3.72 1.13 22.51
N ALA A 280 3.17 2.06 21.74
CA ALA A 280 3.16 3.49 22.08
C ALA A 280 2.23 3.83 23.26
N LEU A 281 1.12 3.10 23.41
CA LEU A 281 0.11 3.33 24.45
C LEU A 281 0.39 2.56 25.75
N GLY A 282 1.10 1.44 25.65
CA GLY A 282 1.29 0.48 26.73
C GLY A 282 0.08 -0.44 26.95
N LEU A 283 0.35 -1.58 27.58
CA LEU A 283 -0.66 -2.61 27.82
C LEU A 283 -1.73 -2.16 28.80
N GLU A 284 -1.40 -1.31 29.78
CA GLU A 284 -2.39 -0.81 30.74
C GLU A 284 -3.55 -0.06 30.07
N THR A 285 -3.26 0.69 29.02
CA THR A 285 -4.26 1.45 28.26
C THR A 285 -5.03 0.56 27.26
N THR A 286 -4.39 -0.48 26.75
CA THR A 286 -4.91 -1.24 25.59
C THR A 286 -5.36 -2.66 25.92
N GLN A 287 -5.09 -3.17 27.11
CA GLN A 287 -5.46 -4.53 27.52
C GLN A 287 -6.93 -4.85 27.27
N GLY A 288 -7.17 -6.05 26.77
CA GLY A 288 -8.53 -6.53 26.48
C GLY A 288 -9.12 -6.08 25.17
N LEU A 289 -8.56 -5.06 24.47
CA LEU A 289 -9.04 -4.64 23.17
C LEU A 289 -8.95 -5.81 22.17
N LEU A 290 -10.02 -5.99 21.40
CA LEU A 290 -10.05 -6.93 20.28
C LEU A 290 -9.62 -6.22 19.01
N LEU A 291 -8.89 -6.93 18.17
CA LEU A 291 -8.43 -6.45 16.87
C LEU A 291 -8.38 -7.58 15.83
N THR A 292 -8.46 -7.22 14.58
CA THR A 292 -8.19 -8.12 13.45
C THR A 292 -6.87 -7.74 12.81
N THR A 293 -5.99 -8.72 12.62
CA THR A 293 -4.66 -8.52 12.01
C THR A 293 -4.38 -9.58 10.97
N ALA A 294 -3.57 -9.23 9.98
CA ALA A 294 -3.09 -10.14 8.95
C ALA A 294 -1.81 -10.87 9.35
N PHE A 295 -1.08 -10.33 10.32
CA PHE A 295 0.22 -10.83 10.72
C PHE A 295 0.50 -10.56 12.19
N TYR A 296 1.16 -11.51 12.84
CA TYR A 296 1.77 -11.32 14.16
C TYR A 296 3.12 -12.03 14.23
N TRP A 297 4.11 -11.35 14.76
CA TRP A 297 5.50 -11.80 14.75
C TRP A 297 5.73 -13.14 15.47
N ASP A 298 4.94 -13.44 16.51
CA ASP A 298 5.05 -14.65 17.34
C ASP A 298 4.02 -15.74 16.97
N ARG A 299 3.57 -15.80 15.72
CA ARG A 299 2.55 -16.76 15.31
C ARG A 299 3.12 -18.15 14.98
N THR A 300 4.24 -18.22 14.25
CA THR A 300 4.92 -19.44 13.82
C THR A 300 6.43 -19.29 13.94
N ASP A 301 7.17 -20.40 13.79
CA ASP A 301 8.64 -20.33 13.75
C ASP A 301 9.17 -19.46 12.60
N GLU A 302 8.50 -19.50 11.45
CA GLU A 302 8.87 -18.70 10.28
C GLU A 302 8.62 -17.21 10.54
N THR A 303 7.45 -16.84 11.12
CA THR A 303 7.18 -15.43 11.48
C THR A 303 8.18 -14.93 12.52
N ARG A 304 8.52 -15.74 13.54
CA ARG A 304 9.55 -15.41 14.55
C ARG A 304 10.92 -15.20 13.94
N LYS A 305 11.35 -16.11 13.08
CA LYS A 305 12.66 -16.05 12.40
C LYS A 305 12.78 -14.80 11.52
N TRP A 306 11.76 -14.52 10.71
CA TRP A 306 11.75 -13.35 9.85
C TRP A 306 11.68 -12.05 10.67
N SER A 307 10.80 -11.98 11.65
CA SER A 307 10.61 -10.80 12.49
C SER A 307 11.83 -10.49 13.35
N LYS A 308 12.60 -11.51 13.79
CA LYS A 308 13.88 -11.28 14.44
C LYS A 308 14.86 -10.55 13.53
N ARG A 309 14.99 -10.95 12.27
CA ARG A 309 15.86 -10.28 11.28
C ARG A 309 15.42 -8.84 11.02
N PHE A 310 14.11 -8.61 10.99
CA PHE A 310 13.55 -7.26 10.89
C PHE A 310 13.86 -6.43 12.13
N PHE A 311 13.67 -6.99 13.33
CA PHE A 311 13.97 -6.35 14.60
C PHE A 311 15.45 -5.99 14.74
N ASP A 312 16.36 -6.85 14.30
CA ASP A 312 17.79 -6.59 14.34
C ASP A 312 18.16 -5.31 13.55
N ARG A 313 17.39 -4.96 12.52
CA ARG A 313 17.56 -3.76 11.67
C ARG A 313 16.80 -2.54 12.20
N MET A 314 15.56 -2.74 12.61
CA MET A 314 14.64 -1.65 12.95
C MET A 314 14.52 -1.35 14.44
N LYS A 315 15.00 -2.26 15.31
CA LYS A 315 14.85 -2.23 16.77
C LYS A 315 13.39 -2.16 17.23
N ARG A 316 12.47 -2.60 16.37
CA ARG A 316 11.04 -2.77 16.64
C ARG A 316 10.49 -3.95 15.85
N MET A 317 9.42 -4.58 16.35
CA MET A 317 8.76 -5.66 15.63
C MET A 317 7.98 -5.13 14.43
N PRO A 318 7.88 -5.93 13.36
CA PRO A 318 7.17 -5.53 12.16
C PRO A 318 5.66 -5.47 12.37
N THR A 319 5.01 -4.57 11.63
CA THR A 319 3.56 -4.57 11.45
C THR A 319 3.15 -5.54 10.34
N ASP A 320 1.84 -5.77 10.21
CA ASP A 320 1.29 -6.56 9.12
C ASP A 320 1.49 -5.91 7.74
N ALA A 321 1.44 -4.57 7.65
CA ALA A 321 1.78 -3.86 6.41
C ALA A 321 3.24 -4.12 5.98
N GLN A 322 4.18 -4.02 6.92
CA GLN A 322 5.61 -4.26 6.67
C GLN A 322 5.91 -5.73 6.32
N ALA A 323 5.23 -6.66 6.98
CA ALA A 323 5.32 -8.08 6.60
C ALA A 323 4.74 -8.34 5.21
N GLY A 324 3.66 -7.66 4.85
CA GLY A 324 3.07 -7.69 3.52
C GLY A 324 3.97 -7.08 2.45
N ASP A 325 4.70 -6.01 2.76
CA ASP A 325 5.69 -5.41 1.85
C ASP A 325 6.78 -6.40 1.45
N TYR A 326 7.29 -7.17 2.43
CA TYR A 326 8.24 -8.24 2.15
C TYR A 326 7.62 -9.34 1.27
N SER A 327 6.48 -9.89 1.67
CA SER A 327 5.81 -10.97 0.97
C SER A 327 5.43 -10.59 -0.47
N SER A 328 4.81 -9.43 -0.66
CA SER A 328 4.37 -8.95 -1.98
C SER A 328 5.55 -8.66 -2.90
N THR A 329 6.64 -8.09 -2.38
CA THR A 329 7.87 -7.86 -3.15
C THR A 329 8.51 -9.16 -3.58
N LEU A 330 8.62 -10.14 -2.68
CA LEU A 330 9.17 -11.47 -3.00
C LEU A 330 8.32 -12.17 -4.06
N HIS A 331 6.98 -12.09 -3.94
CA HIS A 331 6.05 -12.65 -4.92
C HIS A 331 6.16 -11.96 -6.29
N TYR A 332 6.30 -10.64 -6.32
CA TYR A 332 6.54 -9.86 -7.54
C TYR A 332 7.82 -10.30 -8.25
N LEU A 333 8.93 -10.40 -7.53
CA LEU A 333 10.22 -10.81 -8.09
C LEU A 333 10.20 -12.26 -8.64
N LYS A 334 9.59 -13.19 -7.89
CA LYS A 334 9.33 -14.56 -8.37
C LYS A 334 8.48 -14.58 -9.64
N SER A 335 7.52 -13.66 -9.75
CA SER A 335 6.63 -13.54 -10.91
C SER A 335 7.34 -12.98 -12.13
N ILE A 336 8.26 -12.02 -11.97
CA ILE A 336 9.17 -11.56 -13.05
C ILE A 336 10.00 -12.75 -13.56
N GLN A 337 10.65 -13.48 -12.64
CA GLN A 337 11.47 -14.65 -13.00
C GLN A 337 10.66 -15.70 -13.77
N ALA A 338 9.42 -15.98 -13.34
CA ALA A 338 8.55 -16.97 -13.97
C ALA A 338 7.92 -16.48 -15.29
N ALA A 339 7.76 -15.15 -15.46
CA ALA A 339 7.26 -14.55 -16.69
C ALA A 339 8.35 -14.40 -17.76
N GLY A 340 9.63 -14.40 -17.36
CA GLY A 340 10.77 -14.13 -18.25
C GLY A 340 10.84 -12.68 -18.73
N THR A 341 10.11 -11.77 -18.12
CA THR A 341 10.03 -10.34 -18.46
C THR A 341 9.60 -9.52 -17.23
N ASP A 342 9.93 -8.24 -17.20
CA ASP A 342 9.48 -7.24 -16.23
C ASP A 342 8.27 -6.41 -16.69
N GLU A 343 7.71 -6.74 -17.86
CA GLU A 343 6.49 -6.13 -18.39
C GLU A 343 5.28 -6.36 -17.46
N ALA A 344 4.54 -5.30 -17.16
CA ALA A 344 3.47 -5.32 -16.17
C ALA A 344 2.38 -6.38 -16.44
N GLY A 345 1.92 -6.51 -17.68
CA GLY A 345 0.86 -7.46 -18.03
C GLY A 345 1.21 -8.91 -17.75
N PRO A 346 2.29 -9.48 -18.33
CA PRO A 346 2.76 -10.84 -18.05
C PRO A 346 3.08 -11.07 -16.57
N VAL A 347 3.70 -10.10 -15.88
CA VAL A 347 4.02 -10.20 -14.44
C VAL A 347 2.74 -10.28 -13.62
N MET A 348 1.76 -9.41 -13.85
CA MET A 348 0.46 -9.44 -13.16
C MET A 348 -0.30 -10.75 -13.40
N ALA A 349 -0.23 -11.30 -14.62
CA ALA A 349 -0.82 -12.60 -14.92
C ALA A 349 -0.17 -13.73 -14.10
N LYS A 350 1.17 -13.72 -13.96
CA LYS A 350 1.89 -14.68 -13.11
C LYS A 350 1.60 -14.48 -11.64
N MET A 351 1.54 -13.25 -11.14
CA MET A 351 1.19 -12.97 -9.75
C MET A 351 -0.20 -13.53 -9.39
N LYS A 352 -1.20 -13.37 -10.27
CA LYS A 352 -2.55 -13.91 -10.07
C LYS A 352 -2.63 -15.43 -10.18
N ALA A 353 -1.82 -16.04 -11.04
CA ALA A 353 -1.82 -17.48 -11.28
C ALA A 353 -1.05 -18.28 -10.23
N THR A 354 -0.14 -17.67 -9.48
CA THR A 354 0.77 -18.35 -8.57
C THR A 354 0.30 -18.19 -7.12
N PRO A 355 0.09 -19.30 -6.36
CA PRO A 355 -0.20 -19.22 -4.93
C PRO A 355 0.97 -18.62 -4.14
N ILE A 356 0.64 -17.88 -3.09
CA ILE A 356 1.61 -17.27 -2.19
C ILE A 356 1.78 -18.19 -0.98
N ASN A 357 3.02 -18.64 -0.78
CA ASN A 357 3.42 -19.47 0.35
C ASN A 357 4.75 -18.94 0.89
N ASP A 358 4.67 -18.26 2.03
CA ASP A 358 5.80 -17.67 2.75
C ASP A 358 5.45 -17.43 4.22
N MET A 359 6.28 -16.66 4.93
CA MET A 359 6.03 -16.38 6.36
C MET A 359 4.75 -15.54 6.61
N PHE A 360 4.23 -14.86 5.58
CA PHE A 360 3.02 -14.04 5.69
C PHE A 360 1.74 -14.85 5.48
N ALA A 361 1.70 -15.68 4.44
CA ALA A 361 0.50 -16.41 4.05
C ALA A 361 0.80 -17.85 3.60
N THR A 362 -0.15 -18.75 3.85
CA THR A 362 -0.20 -20.10 3.30
C THR A 362 -1.37 -20.17 2.33
N ASN A 363 -1.09 -20.61 1.08
CA ASN A 363 -2.08 -20.66 -0.01
C ASN A 363 -2.80 -19.33 -0.32
N GLY A 364 -2.12 -18.22 -0.07
CA GLY A 364 -2.62 -16.90 -0.46
C GLY A 364 -2.84 -16.80 -1.97
N ARG A 365 -3.89 -16.10 -2.41
CA ARG A 365 -4.26 -15.97 -3.84
C ARG A 365 -4.71 -14.56 -4.16
N ILE A 366 -4.27 -14.05 -5.31
CA ILE A 366 -4.72 -12.76 -5.84
C ILE A 366 -5.89 -13.03 -6.79
N ARG A 367 -7.06 -12.46 -6.46
CA ARG A 367 -8.29 -12.59 -7.25
C ARG A 367 -8.30 -11.67 -8.48
N GLU A 368 -9.33 -11.80 -9.30
CA GLU A 368 -9.55 -10.97 -10.51
C GLU A 368 -9.62 -9.47 -10.16
N ASP A 369 -10.25 -9.12 -9.02
CA ASP A 369 -10.36 -7.76 -8.51
C ASP A 369 -9.06 -7.19 -7.90
N GLY A 370 -7.96 -7.96 -7.97
CA GLY A 370 -6.67 -7.57 -7.38
C GLY A 370 -6.58 -7.77 -5.88
N ARG A 371 -7.65 -8.23 -5.19
CA ARG A 371 -7.58 -8.54 -3.75
C ARG A 371 -6.80 -9.84 -3.52
N MET A 372 -5.73 -9.77 -2.74
CA MET A 372 -5.05 -10.96 -2.23
C MET A 372 -5.83 -11.50 -1.03
N ILE A 373 -6.30 -12.73 -1.12
CA ILE A 373 -7.03 -13.41 -0.05
C ILE A 373 -6.12 -14.37 0.69
N HIS A 374 -6.20 -14.35 2.01
CA HIS A 374 -5.44 -15.19 2.95
C HIS A 374 -6.16 -15.23 4.29
N ASP A 375 -5.74 -16.07 5.20
CA ASP A 375 -6.30 -16.08 6.55
C ASP A 375 -5.97 -14.78 7.29
N MET A 376 -6.98 -14.30 8.04
CA MET A 376 -6.84 -13.20 8.99
C MET A 376 -6.94 -13.76 10.42
N TYR A 377 -6.59 -12.97 11.40
CA TYR A 377 -6.52 -13.41 12.78
C TYR A 377 -7.27 -12.44 13.71
N LEU A 378 -8.21 -12.97 14.48
CA LEU A 378 -8.78 -12.26 15.63
C LEU A 378 -7.80 -12.37 16.79
N ALA A 379 -7.39 -11.25 17.34
CA ALA A 379 -6.49 -11.17 18.48
C ALA A 379 -7.09 -10.31 19.59
N GLN A 380 -6.56 -10.49 20.79
CA GLN A 380 -6.85 -9.66 21.93
C GLN A 380 -5.54 -9.15 22.52
N VAL A 381 -5.51 -7.86 22.88
CA VAL A 381 -4.36 -7.29 23.57
C VAL A 381 -4.26 -7.91 24.97
N LYS A 382 -3.07 -8.42 25.29
CA LYS A 382 -2.74 -9.01 26.60
C LYS A 382 -2.81 -8.00 27.74
N THR A 383 -3.07 -8.48 28.92
CA THR A 383 -2.81 -7.72 30.15
C THR A 383 -1.29 -7.62 30.40
N PRO A 384 -0.82 -6.66 31.21
CA PRO A 384 0.60 -6.61 31.62
C PRO A 384 1.11 -7.93 32.23
N ALA A 385 0.28 -8.63 32.99
CA ALA A 385 0.63 -9.91 33.61
C ALA A 385 0.76 -11.09 32.61
N GLU A 386 0.07 -11.02 31.48
CA GLU A 386 0.14 -12.05 30.43
C GLU A 386 1.33 -11.85 29.46
N SER A 387 1.87 -10.63 29.36
CA SER A 387 3.00 -10.29 28.49
C SER A 387 4.32 -10.71 29.15
N LYS A 388 5.08 -11.56 28.48
CA LYS A 388 6.31 -12.15 29.01
C LYS A 388 7.57 -11.41 28.59
N THR A 389 7.54 -10.75 27.45
CA THR A 389 8.69 -10.07 26.84
C THR A 389 8.23 -8.79 26.12
N PRO A 390 9.11 -7.84 25.84
CA PRO A 390 8.78 -6.70 24.97
C PRO A 390 8.17 -7.18 23.64
N TRP A 391 7.12 -6.49 23.18
CA TRP A 391 6.36 -6.80 21.95
C TRP A 391 5.46 -8.06 22.04
N ASP A 392 5.43 -8.77 23.14
CA ASP A 392 4.51 -9.89 23.36
C ASP A 392 3.13 -9.37 23.78
N TYR A 393 2.42 -8.72 22.85
CA TYR A 393 1.22 -7.95 23.18
C TYR A 393 -0.09 -8.63 22.79
N PHE A 394 -0.07 -9.62 21.90
CA PHE A 394 -1.29 -10.21 21.37
C PHE A 394 -1.49 -11.67 21.80
N LYS A 395 -2.73 -11.98 22.13
CA LYS A 395 -3.25 -13.33 22.34
C LYS A 395 -4.15 -13.68 21.17
N MET A 396 -3.74 -14.63 20.35
CA MET A 396 -4.54 -15.11 19.22
C MET A 396 -5.80 -15.79 19.74
N LYS A 397 -6.98 -15.36 19.29
CA LYS A 397 -8.29 -15.86 19.69
C LYS A 397 -8.86 -16.81 18.65
N ALA A 398 -8.73 -16.50 17.38
CA ALA A 398 -9.23 -17.32 16.28
C ALA A 398 -8.50 -17.03 14.97
N VAL A 399 -8.48 -18.01 14.10
CA VAL A 399 -8.20 -17.83 12.68
C VAL A 399 -9.51 -17.52 11.97
N ILE A 400 -9.53 -16.50 11.14
CA ILE A 400 -10.62 -16.15 10.24
C ILE A 400 -10.20 -16.64 8.85
N PRO A 401 -10.79 -17.75 8.35
CA PRO A 401 -10.38 -18.32 7.08
C PRO A 401 -10.50 -17.32 5.92
N ALA A 402 -9.63 -17.41 4.94
CA ALA A 402 -9.58 -16.53 3.78
C ALA A 402 -10.95 -16.33 3.09
N ALA A 403 -11.76 -17.38 3.01
CA ALA A 403 -13.09 -17.35 2.40
C ALA A 403 -14.11 -16.52 3.21
N GLU A 404 -13.89 -16.34 4.50
CA GLU A 404 -14.75 -15.60 5.42
C GLU A 404 -14.21 -14.20 5.71
N ALA A 405 -12.88 -14.04 5.64
CA ALA A 405 -12.20 -12.80 6.01
C ALA A 405 -12.53 -11.65 5.05
N PHE A 406 -12.56 -11.92 3.75
CA PHE A 406 -12.72 -10.90 2.71
C PHE A 406 -14.09 -10.92 2.05
N GLN A 407 -14.50 -9.77 1.50
CA GLN A 407 -15.76 -9.66 0.77
C GLN A 407 -15.86 -10.74 -0.32
N PRO A 408 -16.96 -11.48 -0.42
CA PRO A 408 -17.19 -12.43 -1.51
C PRO A 408 -17.05 -11.74 -2.88
N LEU A 409 -16.43 -12.40 -3.85
CA LEU A 409 -16.21 -11.85 -5.19
C LEU A 409 -17.53 -11.48 -5.89
N SER A 410 -18.61 -12.21 -5.61
CA SER A 410 -19.97 -11.92 -6.11
C SER A 410 -20.53 -10.55 -5.65
N LYS A 411 -19.96 -9.96 -4.58
CA LYS A 411 -20.32 -8.63 -4.10
C LYS A 411 -19.35 -7.54 -4.55
N SER A 412 -18.30 -7.90 -5.33
CA SER A 412 -17.31 -6.95 -5.81
C SER A 412 -17.94 -5.99 -6.83
N THR A 413 -17.65 -4.71 -6.69
CA THR A 413 -18.01 -3.66 -7.66
C THR A 413 -16.84 -3.33 -8.60
N CYS A 414 -15.80 -4.16 -8.62
CA CYS A 414 -14.67 -4.00 -9.51
C CYS A 414 -15.08 -4.21 -10.97
N PRO A 415 -14.82 -3.24 -11.88
CA PRO A 415 -15.18 -3.36 -13.29
C PRO A 415 -14.54 -4.54 -14.02
N LEU A 416 -13.45 -5.10 -13.46
CA LEU A 416 -12.77 -6.25 -14.05
C LEU A 416 -13.52 -7.56 -13.81
N VAL A 417 -14.29 -7.67 -12.71
CA VAL A 417 -15.05 -8.86 -12.33
C VAL A 417 -16.39 -8.91 -13.07
N ASN A 418 -17.06 -7.77 -13.20
CA ASN A 418 -18.43 -7.67 -13.72
C ASN A 418 -18.49 -7.36 -15.22
N LYS A 419 -17.43 -7.59 -15.98
CA LYS A 419 -17.51 -7.49 -17.44
C LYS A 419 -18.39 -8.62 -17.97
N PRO A 420 -19.45 -8.33 -18.75
CA PRO A 420 -20.13 -9.38 -19.49
C PRO A 420 -19.08 -10.09 -20.37
N LYS A 421 -19.08 -11.40 -20.29
CA LYS A 421 -18.24 -12.27 -21.15
C LYS A 421 -18.65 -12.13 -22.61
#